data_ce09dff470c7afd689f704255c11b767
#
_entry.id   ce09dff470c7afd689f704255c11b767
#
_cell.length_a   1.000
_cell.length_b   1.000
_cell.length_c   1.000
_cell.angle_alpha   90.00
_cell.angle_beta   90.00
_cell.angle_gamma   90.00
#
_symmetry.space_group_name_H-M   'P 1'
#
loop_
_entity.id
_entity.type
_entity.pdbx_description
1 polymer ?
#
loop_
_entity_poly.entity_id
_entity_poly.type
_entity_poly.pdbx_seq_one_letter_code
_entity_poly.pdbx_strand_id
1 'polypeptide(L)'
;AYEIASWLVGSEMCIRDRGQVIGDSDKFISAPIHASISGKVSAIGECTLPSGARVQSVTIESDGEMRLFDGVEPPKVNNREDFLRAVRASGLVGMGGAGFPTHAKLRVMPDKHIDTLVINAAECEPYITVDYRECIDNSWDIMSGIFTIKEILGIDNVVIAVEDNKPAAFEVLNRIAENSNDIGDHVKLMALKSLYPQGAEKMMVQSATGRRVPPGKLPADVGCIVMNVGSAAFVSRYLKSGKPFVSRSITVDGSAISEPKNIRLPIGTRITDVIDYCGGYKTDVYKLLMGGPMMGIALADDSLPILKQNNAILAFAKNSYHIKKERACIRCGRCVQVCPMSLMPTLIERYARVKDAESLSRIGVNVCMECGSCAYACPSGRPLVQYMRLAKSVVREAGDQKK
;
A
#
# COMPACT_ATOMS: atom_id res chain seq x y z
N ALA A 1 0.04 -8.08 -8.61
CA ALA A 1 -0.88 -8.86 -7.82
C ALA A 1 -0.09 -10.00 -7.20
N TYR A 2 0.08 -9.97 -5.91
CA TYR A 2 0.67 -11.09 -5.17
C TYR A 2 -0.39 -12.19 -5.15
N GLU A 3 0.02 -13.42 -5.44
CA GLU A 3 -0.91 -14.54 -5.47
C GLU A 3 -1.58 -14.68 -4.10
N ILE A 4 -2.87 -14.59 -4.11
CA ILE A 4 -3.72 -14.85 -2.98
C ILE A 4 -3.68 -16.36 -2.76
N ALA A 5 -3.75 -16.77 -1.52
CA ALA A 5 -3.62 -18.13 -1.01
C ALA A 5 -3.71 -19.23 -2.06
N SER A 6 -2.67 -20.05 -2.20
CA SER A 6 -2.69 -21.21 -3.08
C SER A 6 -3.56 -22.34 -2.53
N TRP A 7 -3.96 -22.26 -1.25
CA TRP A 7 -4.90 -23.16 -0.61
C TRP A 7 -5.72 -22.42 0.45
N LEU A 8 -6.99 -22.80 0.56
CA LEU A 8 -7.92 -22.33 1.57
C LEU A 8 -8.04 -23.38 2.66
N VAL A 9 -8.09 -22.95 3.92
CA VAL A 9 -8.28 -23.83 5.07
C VAL A 9 -9.77 -23.95 5.38
N GLY A 10 -10.31 -25.14 5.23
CA GLY A 10 -11.67 -25.50 5.66
C GLY A 10 -12.65 -25.70 4.50
N SER A 11 -13.82 -26.16 4.86
CA SER A 11 -14.97 -26.38 3.99
C SER A 11 -16.05 -25.34 4.26
N GLU A 12 -17.05 -25.26 3.40
CA GLU A 12 -18.31 -24.56 3.69
C GLU A 12 -18.91 -25.06 5.00
N MET A 13 -19.64 -24.19 5.69
CA MET A 13 -20.28 -24.41 6.99
C MET A 13 -19.35 -24.53 8.23
N CYS A 14 -18.02 -24.42 8.05
CA CYS A 14 -17.11 -24.37 9.20
C CYS A 14 -17.22 -23.04 9.95
N ILE A 15 -17.20 -23.12 11.29
CA ILE A 15 -17.07 -21.94 12.15
C ILE A 15 -15.64 -21.43 12.08
N ARG A 16 -15.49 -20.11 12.05
CA ARG A 16 -14.21 -19.40 12.10
C ARG A 16 -14.24 -18.35 13.18
N ASP A 17 -13.17 -18.34 13.97
CA ASP A 17 -12.94 -17.29 14.94
C ASP A 17 -12.01 -16.23 14.33
N ARG A 18 -12.14 -15.01 14.79
CA ARG A 18 -11.33 -13.89 14.32
C ARG A 18 -9.85 -14.12 14.60
N GLY A 19 -9.02 -13.99 13.58
CA GLY A 19 -7.58 -14.26 13.68
C GLY A 19 -7.17 -15.68 13.27
N GLN A 20 -8.10 -16.58 13.04
CA GLN A 20 -7.81 -17.91 12.52
C GLN A 20 -7.37 -17.83 11.05
N VAL A 21 -6.32 -18.57 10.68
CA VAL A 21 -5.84 -18.62 9.27
C VAL A 21 -6.91 -19.30 8.41
N ILE A 22 -7.27 -18.65 7.30
CA ILE A 22 -8.26 -19.15 6.32
C ILE A 22 -7.66 -19.37 4.93
N GLY A 23 -6.44 -18.89 4.70
CA GLY A 23 -5.71 -19.12 3.46
C GLY A 23 -4.24 -18.77 3.59
N ASP A 24 -3.38 -19.51 2.91
CA ASP A 24 -1.92 -19.24 2.87
C ASP A 24 -1.33 -19.75 1.53
N SER A 25 -0.04 -19.56 1.34
CA SER A 25 0.73 -20.01 0.21
C SER A 25 2.16 -20.31 0.64
N ASP A 26 2.75 -21.37 0.07
CA ASP A 26 4.15 -21.76 0.33
C ASP A 26 5.16 -20.85 -0.40
N LYS A 27 4.67 -19.94 -1.26
CA LYS A 27 5.55 -19.01 -1.97
C LYS A 27 6.16 -18.00 -1.00
N PHE A 28 7.42 -17.68 -1.20
CA PHE A 28 8.15 -16.71 -0.39
C PHE A 28 7.47 -15.32 -0.41
N ILE A 29 7.04 -14.85 -1.59
CA ILE A 29 6.30 -13.58 -1.71
C ILE A 29 4.80 -13.84 -1.53
N SER A 30 4.42 -14.13 -0.29
CA SER A 30 3.04 -14.36 0.13
C SER A 30 2.84 -13.90 1.58
N ALA A 31 1.60 -13.81 2.02
CA ALA A 31 1.25 -13.57 3.41
C ALA A 31 -0.07 -14.27 3.74
N PRO A 32 -0.17 -14.98 4.88
CA PRO A 32 -1.39 -15.68 5.26
C PRO A 32 -2.57 -14.73 5.38
N ILE A 33 -3.76 -15.24 5.11
CA ILE A 33 -5.03 -14.55 5.27
C ILE A 33 -5.73 -15.13 6.47
N HIS A 34 -6.26 -14.24 7.33
CA HIS A 34 -6.96 -14.62 8.55
C HIS A 34 -8.41 -14.17 8.48
N ALA A 35 -9.28 -14.92 9.14
CA ALA A 35 -10.66 -14.50 9.37
C ALA A 35 -10.66 -13.16 10.10
N SER A 36 -11.32 -12.17 9.55
CA SER A 36 -11.38 -10.82 10.11
C SER A 36 -12.52 -10.62 11.11
N ILE A 37 -13.47 -11.54 11.10
CA ILE A 37 -14.64 -11.61 11.97
C ILE A 37 -14.81 -13.05 12.46
N SER A 38 -15.59 -13.25 13.51
CA SER A 38 -16.10 -14.59 13.88
C SER A 38 -17.42 -14.87 13.16
N GLY A 39 -17.67 -16.15 12.86
CA GLY A 39 -18.87 -16.57 12.18
C GLY A 39 -18.71 -17.86 11.37
N LYS A 40 -19.62 -18.09 10.45
CA LYS A 40 -19.71 -19.31 9.65
C LYS A 40 -19.29 -19.04 8.20
N VAL A 41 -18.49 -19.93 7.63
CA VAL A 41 -18.18 -19.88 6.18
C VAL A 41 -19.46 -20.21 5.41
N SER A 42 -19.99 -19.21 4.69
CA SER A 42 -21.22 -19.34 3.91
C SER A 42 -20.95 -19.68 2.44
N ALA A 43 -19.78 -19.34 1.91
CA ALA A 43 -19.40 -19.70 0.56
C ALA A 43 -17.86 -19.70 0.38
N ILE A 44 -17.39 -20.59 -0.50
CA ILE A 44 -16.06 -20.57 -1.09
C ILE A 44 -16.25 -20.40 -2.60
N GLY A 45 -15.67 -19.39 -3.19
CA GLY A 45 -15.89 -19.05 -4.59
C GLY A 45 -14.76 -18.23 -5.19
N GLU A 46 -15.05 -17.56 -6.28
CA GLU A 46 -14.12 -16.65 -6.96
C GLU A 46 -14.60 -15.20 -6.86
N CYS A 47 -13.65 -14.30 -6.75
CA CYS A 47 -13.87 -12.86 -6.83
C CYS A 47 -12.99 -12.29 -7.93
N THR A 48 -13.53 -11.37 -8.74
CA THR A 48 -12.76 -10.64 -9.74
C THR A 48 -12.26 -9.33 -9.14
N LEU A 49 -10.95 -9.21 -9.02
CA LEU A 49 -10.31 -7.99 -8.52
C LEU A 49 -10.40 -6.85 -9.56
N PRO A 50 -10.21 -5.58 -9.14
CA PRO A 50 -10.20 -4.43 -10.05
C PRO A 50 -9.15 -4.51 -11.18
N SER A 51 -8.12 -5.35 -10.99
CA SER A 51 -7.12 -5.65 -12.02
C SER A 51 -7.61 -6.61 -13.13
N GLY A 52 -8.80 -7.18 -12.98
CA GLY A 52 -9.33 -8.25 -13.83
C GLY A 52 -8.87 -9.67 -13.43
N ALA A 53 -8.00 -9.80 -12.43
CA ALA A 53 -7.57 -11.10 -11.94
C ALA A 53 -8.70 -11.81 -11.17
N ARG A 54 -8.93 -13.08 -11.45
CA ARG A 54 -9.80 -13.95 -10.66
C ARG A 54 -9.01 -14.56 -9.53
N VAL A 55 -9.58 -14.52 -8.35
CA VAL A 55 -8.96 -15.03 -7.12
C VAL A 55 -9.97 -15.80 -6.29
N GLN A 56 -9.50 -16.80 -5.56
CA GLN A 56 -10.36 -17.50 -4.62
C GLN A 56 -10.79 -16.56 -3.48
N SER A 57 -12.02 -16.74 -3.02
CA SER A 57 -12.61 -15.96 -1.94
C SER A 57 -13.32 -16.86 -0.95
N VAL A 58 -13.28 -16.46 0.32
CA VAL A 58 -14.05 -17.08 1.41
C VAL A 58 -15.01 -16.03 1.95
N THR A 59 -16.29 -16.34 1.92
CA THR A 59 -17.32 -15.50 2.53
C THR A 59 -17.64 -16.05 3.92
N ILE A 60 -17.55 -15.19 4.93
CA ILE A 60 -17.88 -15.51 6.32
C ILE A 60 -19.09 -14.65 6.71
N GLU A 61 -20.15 -15.30 7.12
CA GLU A 61 -21.32 -14.66 7.73
C GLU A 61 -21.06 -14.43 9.20
N SER A 62 -21.12 -13.16 9.63
CA SER A 62 -20.80 -12.78 11.02
C SER A 62 -21.82 -13.32 12.01
N ASP A 63 -21.35 -13.81 13.16
CA ASP A 63 -22.17 -14.10 14.32
C ASP A 63 -22.42 -12.88 15.22
N GLY A 64 -21.78 -11.74 14.91
CA GLY A 64 -21.84 -10.50 15.69
C GLY A 64 -20.98 -10.49 16.95
N GLU A 65 -20.36 -11.61 17.33
CA GLU A 65 -19.62 -11.73 18.60
C GLU A 65 -18.16 -11.26 18.50
N MET A 66 -17.56 -11.25 17.28
CA MET A 66 -16.16 -10.90 17.06
C MET A 66 -15.18 -11.71 17.93
N ARG A 67 -15.54 -12.96 18.25
CA ARG A 67 -14.77 -13.87 19.10
C ARG A 67 -13.36 -14.08 18.53
N LEU A 68 -12.36 -13.88 19.38
CA LEU A 68 -10.97 -14.09 19.02
C LEU A 68 -10.62 -15.58 19.10
N PHE A 69 -9.87 -16.06 18.13
CA PHE A 69 -9.34 -17.43 18.12
C PHE A 69 -8.40 -17.66 19.32
N ASP A 70 -8.61 -18.74 20.05
CA ASP A 70 -7.85 -19.05 21.28
C ASP A 70 -6.34 -19.20 21.05
N GLY A 71 -5.92 -19.51 19.82
CA GLY A 71 -4.51 -19.59 19.44
C GLY A 71 -3.84 -18.24 19.15
N VAL A 72 -4.52 -17.10 19.37
CA VAL A 72 -3.94 -15.77 19.20
C VAL A 72 -3.15 -15.38 20.44
N GLU A 73 -1.85 -15.59 20.41
CA GLU A 73 -0.92 -15.24 21.48
C GLU A 73 0.24 -14.39 20.97
N PRO A 74 0.84 -13.55 21.82
CA PRO A 74 2.06 -12.83 21.49
C PRO A 74 3.17 -13.78 21.01
N PRO A 75 3.79 -13.53 19.86
CA PRO A 75 4.84 -14.41 19.35
C PRO A 75 6.10 -14.30 20.21
N LYS A 76 6.78 -15.43 20.42
CA LYS A 76 8.09 -15.46 21.05
C LYS A 76 9.16 -15.11 20.02
N VAL A 77 9.86 -14.00 20.24
CA VAL A 77 10.88 -13.48 19.33
C VAL A 77 12.21 -13.40 20.10
N ASN A 78 13.13 -14.30 19.80
CA ASN A 78 14.45 -14.36 20.44
C ASN A 78 15.57 -13.90 19.50
N ASN A 79 15.32 -13.89 18.19
CA ASN A 79 16.29 -13.56 17.16
C ASN A 79 15.61 -13.06 15.88
N ARG A 80 16.41 -12.66 14.90
CA ARG A 80 15.95 -12.14 13.61
C ARG A 80 15.04 -13.12 12.83
N GLU A 81 15.35 -14.41 12.84
CA GLU A 81 14.54 -15.40 12.11
C GLU A 81 13.18 -15.60 12.78
N ASP A 82 13.12 -15.60 14.12
CA ASP A 82 11.86 -15.63 14.86
C ASP A 82 10.99 -14.42 14.53
N PHE A 83 11.62 -13.24 14.48
CA PHE A 83 10.95 -12.01 14.12
C PHE A 83 10.36 -12.08 12.70
N LEU A 84 11.13 -12.51 11.72
CA LEU A 84 10.67 -12.63 10.33
C LEU A 84 9.54 -13.64 10.19
N ARG A 85 9.61 -14.77 10.91
CA ARG A 85 8.51 -15.75 10.98
C ARG A 85 7.26 -15.15 11.62
N ALA A 86 7.40 -14.42 12.72
CA ALA A 86 6.31 -13.73 13.40
C ALA A 86 5.65 -12.69 12.48
N VAL A 87 6.43 -11.85 11.80
CA VAL A 87 5.91 -10.87 10.84
C VAL A 87 5.19 -11.55 9.68
N ARG A 88 5.68 -12.71 9.16
CA ARG A 88 4.95 -13.48 8.16
C ARG A 88 3.62 -14.02 8.72
N ALA A 89 3.67 -14.68 9.88
CA ALA A 89 2.49 -15.27 10.52
C ALA A 89 1.40 -14.22 10.82
N SER A 90 1.79 -12.97 11.09
CA SER A 90 0.83 -11.87 11.28
C SER A 90 -0.02 -11.56 10.05
N GLY A 91 0.39 -11.99 8.87
CA GLY A 91 -0.27 -11.67 7.61
C GLY A 91 -0.07 -10.23 7.15
N LEU A 92 0.90 -9.49 7.73
CA LEU A 92 1.16 -8.09 7.41
C LEU A 92 1.69 -7.92 5.98
N VAL A 93 1.07 -7.03 5.25
CA VAL A 93 1.54 -6.50 3.98
C VAL A 93 1.75 -4.99 4.09
N GLY A 94 2.53 -4.41 3.19
CA GLY A 94 2.79 -2.97 3.18
C GLY A 94 1.49 -2.16 3.08
N MET A 95 1.27 -1.27 4.04
CA MET A 95 0.02 -0.52 4.19
C MET A 95 -0.06 0.74 3.30
N GLY A 96 1.04 1.12 2.65
CA GLY A 96 1.10 2.29 1.76
C GLY A 96 0.55 2.05 0.33
N GLY A 97 -0.28 1.03 0.10
CA GLY A 97 -0.98 0.79 -1.16
C GLY A 97 -0.44 -0.35 -2.03
N ALA A 98 0.87 -0.62 -2.05
CA ALA A 98 1.46 -1.66 -2.90
C ALA A 98 1.20 -3.10 -2.39
N GLY A 99 0.92 -3.29 -1.09
CA GLY A 99 0.59 -4.59 -0.52
C GLY A 99 1.71 -5.62 -0.54
N PHE A 100 2.98 -5.22 -0.63
CA PHE A 100 4.09 -6.16 -0.63
C PHE A 100 4.26 -6.82 0.76
N PRO A 101 4.45 -8.16 0.84
CA PRO A 101 4.62 -8.87 2.11
C PRO A 101 5.77 -8.29 2.94
N THR A 102 5.45 -7.84 4.16
CA THR A 102 6.43 -7.10 4.98
C THR A 102 7.61 -7.97 5.41
N HIS A 103 7.39 -9.23 5.76
CA HIS A 103 8.47 -10.15 6.11
C HIS A 103 9.49 -10.33 4.96
N ALA A 104 9.00 -10.36 3.70
CA ALA A 104 9.87 -10.47 2.53
C ALA A 104 10.68 -9.18 2.30
N LYS A 105 10.09 -8.01 2.58
CA LYS A 105 10.81 -6.73 2.55
C LYS A 105 11.90 -6.65 3.62
N LEU A 106 11.65 -7.16 4.82
CA LEU A 106 12.59 -7.14 5.94
C LEU A 106 13.66 -8.25 5.87
N ARG A 107 13.43 -9.29 5.05
CA ARG A 107 14.42 -10.34 4.79
C ARG A 107 15.44 -9.86 3.76
N VAL A 108 16.44 -9.16 4.24
CA VAL A 108 17.54 -8.70 3.40
C VAL A 108 18.50 -9.85 3.09
N MET A 109 18.95 -9.91 1.85
CA MET A 109 19.93 -10.90 1.40
C MET A 109 21.27 -10.69 2.12
N PRO A 110 22.03 -11.77 2.44
CA PRO A 110 23.27 -11.69 3.22
C PRO A 110 24.37 -10.81 2.59
N ASP A 111 24.33 -10.63 1.26
CA ASP A 111 25.27 -9.81 0.50
C ASP A 111 24.96 -8.31 0.53
N LYS A 112 23.85 -7.90 1.17
CA LYS A 112 23.41 -6.51 1.25
C LYS A 112 23.53 -5.99 2.66
N HIS A 113 24.28 -4.90 2.81
CA HIS A 113 24.35 -4.16 4.06
C HIS A 113 23.24 -3.10 4.09
N ILE A 114 22.36 -3.16 5.08
CA ILE A 114 21.32 -2.16 5.34
C ILE A 114 21.75 -1.33 6.53
N ASP A 115 21.93 -0.04 6.31
CA ASP A 115 22.32 0.91 7.35
C ASP A 115 21.21 1.90 7.70
N THR A 116 20.15 1.99 6.87
CA THR A 116 19.10 3.01 7.05
C THR A 116 17.70 2.43 6.90
N LEU A 117 16.87 2.63 7.93
CA LEU A 117 15.43 2.41 7.88
C LEU A 117 14.71 3.75 7.62
N VAL A 118 14.01 3.85 6.51
CA VAL A 118 13.21 5.03 6.15
C VAL A 118 11.75 4.74 6.43
N ILE A 119 11.17 5.48 7.36
CA ILE A 119 9.74 5.41 7.68
C ILE A 119 9.00 6.45 6.87
N ASN A 120 8.14 5.95 6.01
CA ASN A 120 7.33 6.77 5.12
C ASN A 120 6.02 7.17 5.82
N ALA A 121 5.96 8.42 6.28
CA ALA A 121 4.78 9.12 6.76
C ALA A 121 4.35 10.25 5.78
N ALA A 122 4.86 10.22 4.54
CA ALA A 122 4.46 11.12 3.47
C ALA A 122 3.21 10.57 2.76
N GLU A 123 2.08 11.17 3.04
CA GLU A 123 0.78 10.82 2.49
C GLU A 123 0.42 11.81 1.38
N CYS A 124 1.06 11.62 0.21
CA CYS A 124 1.03 12.59 -0.89
C CYS A 124 -0.20 12.48 -1.82
N GLU A 125 -1.00 11.43 -1.71
CA GLU A 125 -2.25 11.30 -2.46
C GLU A 125 -3.31 12.27 -1.89
N PRO A 126 -3.94 13.12 -2.71
CA PRO A 126 -5.02 13.97 -2.25
C PRO A 126 -6.19 13.16 -1.64
N TYR A 127 -6.92 13.77 -0.70
CA TYR A 127 -8.04 13.21 0.06
C TYR A 127 -7.66 12.14 1.09
N ILE A 128 -6.51 11.49 1.01
CA ILE A 128 -6.11 10.45 1.96
C ILE A 128 -5.49 11.09 3.20
N THR A 129 -5.91 10.64 4.39
CA THR A 129 -5.48 11.18 5.69
C THR A 129 -5.26 10.08 6.74
N VAL A 130 -5.30 8.83 6.35
CA VAL A 130 -5.21 7.69 7.28
C VAL A 130 -3.84 7.56 7.94
N ASP A 131 -2.74 7.80 7.20
CA ASP A 131 -1.39 7.74 7.76
C ASP A 131 -1.11 8.93 8.69
N TYR A 132 -1.65 10.12 8.35
CA TYR A 132 -1.62 11.28 9.24
C TYR A 132 -2.32 10.98 10.57
N ARG A 133 -3.52 10.39 10.53
CA ARG A 133 -4.25 9.98 11.75
C ARG A 133 -3.50 8.92 12.54
N GLU A 134 -2.88 7.95 11.86
CA GLU A 134 -2.04 6.95 12.53
C GLU A 134 -0.88 7.62 13.29
N CYS A 135 -0.23 8.64 12.70
CA CYS A 135 0.82 9.41 13.37
C CYS A 135 0.34 10.12 14.63
N ILE A 136 -0.88 10.67 14.62
CA ILE A 136 -1.44 11.38 15.78
C ILE A 136 -1.92 10.40 16.85
N ASP A 137 -2.74 9.41 16.43
CA ASP A 137 -3.49 8.57 17.38
C ASP A 137 -2.65 7.41 17.95
N ASN A 138 -1.65 6.93 17.19
CA ASN A 138 -0.88 5.74 17.50
C ASN A 138 0.65 5.96 17.45
N SER A 139 1.09 7.19 17.76
CA SER A 139 2.50 7.60 17.71
C SER A 139 3.44 6.71 18.54
N TRP A 140 2.99 6.25 19.72
CA TRP A 140 3.77 5.34 20.57
C TRP A 140 3.94 3.95 19.93
N ASP A 141 2.91 3.41 19.29
CA ASP A 141 3.03 2.13 18.57
C ASP A 141 3.96 2.26 17.37
N ILE A 142 3.93 3.40 16.68
CA ILE A 142 4.86 3.71 15.59
C ILE A 142 6.30 3.67 16.10
N MET A 143 6.62 4.44 17.14
CA MET A 143 7.97 4.53 17.67
C MET A 143 8.45 3.20 18.23
N SER A 144 7.61 2.49 18.99
CA SER A 144 7.91 1.16 19.51
C SER A 144 8.17 0.14 18.38
N GLY A 145 7.38 0.18 17.31
CA GLY A 145 7.61 -0.69 16.15
C GLY A 145 8.90 -0.37 15.39
N ILE A 146 9.21 0.90 15.21
CA ILE A 146 10.48 1.36 14.61
C ILE A 146 11.65 0.88 15.40
N PHE A 147 11.64 1.10 16.72
CA PHE A 147 12.71 0.67 17.61
C PHE A 147 12.93 -0.85 17.55
N THR A 148 11.86 -1.62 17.67
CA THR A 148 11.93 -3.09 17.57
C THR A 148 12.53 -3.56 16.24
N ILE A 149 12.13 -2.97 15.13
CA ILE A 149 12.64 -3.33 13.80
C ILE A 149 14.12 -2.97 13.69
N LYS A 150 14.49 -1.76 14.13
CA LYS A 150 15.88 -1.28 14.15
C LYS A 150 16.79 -2.23 14.90
N GLU A 151 16.44 -2.54 16.14
CA GLU A 151 17.25 -3.39 17.03
C GLU A 151 17.40 -4.82 16.50
N ILE A 152 16.29 -5.46 16.13
CA ILE A 152 16.31 -6.86 15.67
C ILE A 152 17.06 -7.00 14.33
N LEU A 153 16.97 -6.01 13.46
CA LEU A 153 17.66 -6.05 12.16
C LEU A 153 19.09 -5.49 12.22
N GLY A 154 19.50 -4.86 13.32
CA GLY A 154 20.82 -4.23 13.48
C GLY A 154 21.00 -3.04 12.53
N ILE A 155 19.99 -2.17 12.42
CA ILE A 155 20.04 -1.00 11.54
C ILE A 155 20.50 0.22 12.33
N ASP A 156 21.52 0.93 11.83
CA ASP A 156 22.13 2.06 12.56
C ASP A 156 21.24 3.29 12.58
N ASN A 157 20.67 3.66 11.42
CA ASN A 157 19.99 4.93 11.23
C ASN A 157 18.50 4.76 10.92
N VAL A 158 17.69 5.63 11.48
CA VAL A 158 16.26 5.74 11.15
C VAL A 158 15.94 7.16 10.68
N VAL A 159 15.21 7.28 9.58
CA VAL A 159 14.66 8.54 9.11
C VAL A 159 13.14 8.42 9.03
N ILE A 160 12.43 9.21 9.85
CA ILE A 160 10.97 9.33 9.76
C ILE A 160 10.65 10.56 8.91
N ALA A 161 10.09 10.33 7.73
CA ALA A 161 9.86 11.38 6.75
C ALA A 161 8.37 11.76 6.70
N VAL A 162 8.06 12.99 7.12
CA VAL A 162 6.70 13.56 7.23
C VAL A 162 6.59 14.75 6.28
N GLU A 163 5.46 14.94 5.61
CA GLU A 163 5.25 16.12 4.77
C GLU A 163 5.06 17.39 5.61
N ASP A 164 5.57 18.53 5.11
CA ASP A 164 5.56 19.84 5.78
C ASP A 164 4.15 20.43 5.97
N ASN A 165 3.14 19.91 5.27
CA ASN A 165 1.73 20.24 5.47
C ASN A 165 1.08 19.49 6.66
N LYS A 166 1.84 18.70 7.40
CA LYS A 166 1.38 17.89 8.55
C LYS A 166 2.19 18.19 9.82
N PRO A 167 2.25 19.46 10.28
CA PRO A 167 3.10 19.87 11.40
C PRO A 167 2.78 19.13 12.70
N ALA A 168 1.51 18.88 13.00
CA ALA A 168 1.13 18.17 14.21
C ALA A 168 1.64 16.74 14.27
N ALA A 169 1.67 16.00 13.14
CA ALA A 169 2.27 14.66 13.08
C ALA A 169 3.78 14.73 13.33
N PHE A 170 4.45 15.72 12.72
CA PHE A 170 5.87 15.95 12.94
C PHE A 170 6.17 16.24 14.42
N GLU A 171 5.45 17.17 15.04
CA GLU A 171 5.64 17.55 16.45
C GLU A 171 5.43 16.39 17.42
N VAL A 172 4.36 15.59 17.24
CA VAL A 172 4.06 14.47 18.12
C VAL A 172 5.16 13.40 18.03
N LEU A 173 5.58 13.03 16.82
CA LEU A 173 6.62 12.03 16.62
C LEU A 173 7.99 12.55 17.09
N ASN A 174 8.30 13.82 16.85
CA ASN A 174 9.55 14.43 17.29
C ASN A 174 9.66 14.47 18.81
N ARG A 175 8.57 14.86 19.51
CA ARG A 175 8.53 14.87 20.99
C ARG A 175 8.80 13.50 21.58
N ILE A 176 8.28 12.43 20.97
CA ILE A 176 8.55 11.05 21.45
C ILE A 176 10.01 10.67 21.19
N ALA A 177 10.56 11.00 20.01
CA ALA A 177 11.94 10.73 19.69
C ALA A 177 12.91 11.44 20.66
N GLU A 178 12.71 12.73 20.94
CA GLU A 178 13.56 13.53 21.83
C GLU A 178 13.50 13.07 23.30
N ASN A 179 12.34 12.60 23.76
CA ASN A 179 12.15 12.17 25.16
C ASN A 179 12.51 10.69 25.41
N SER A 180 12.98 9.96 24.41
CA SER A 180 13.32 8.55 24.54
C SER A 180 14.86 8.42 24.49
N ASN A 181 15.50 8.30 25.66
CA ASN A 181 16.96 8.20 25.78
C ASN A 181 17.59 7.10 24.92
N ASP A 182 16.86 6.01 24.66
CA ASP A 182 17.33 4.86 23.88
C ASP A 182 17.08 5.03 22.36
N ILE A 183 16.26 6.00 21.94
CA ILE A 183 15.80 6.19 20.56
C ILE A 183 16.45 7.43 19.92
N GLY A 184 16.74 8.47 20.72
CA GLY A 184 17.02 9.83 20.26
C GLY A 184 18.22 9.98 19.33
N ASP A 185 19.35 9.33 19.63
CA ASP A 185 20.59 9.54 18.88
C ASP A 185 20.61 8.98 17.46
N HIS A 186 19.68 8.05 17.14
CA HIS A 186 19.66 7.31 15.88
C HIS A 186 18.39 7.53 15.04
N VAL A 187 17.40 8.28 15.56
CA VAL A 187 16.12 8.57 14.86
C VAL A 187 16.07 10.04 14.47
N LYS A 188 16.07 10.30 13.17
CA LYS A 188 15.93 11.63 12.60
C LYS A 188 14.52 11.84 12.03
N LEU A 189 13.81 12.86 12.51
CA LEU A 189 12.64 13.35 11.81
C LEU A 189 13.02 14.30 10.67
N MET A 190 12.38 14.13 9.52
CA MET A 190 12.62 14.96 8.35
C MET A 190 11.31 15.49 7.80
N ALA A 191 11.18 16.82 7.77
CA ALA A 191 10.10 17.48 7.07
C ALA A 191 10.38 17.48 5.56
N LEU A 192 9.49 16.87 4.79
CA LEU A 192 9.53 16.82 3.33
C LEU A 192 8.59 17.85 2.73
N LYS A 193 8.95 18.44 1.61
CA LYS A 193 8.03 19.30 0.87
C LYS A 193 6.83 18.50 0.38
N SER A 194 5.63 19.05 0.51
CA SER A 194 4.38 18.47 0.01
C SER A 194 4.36 18.49 -1.51
N LEU A 195 5.04 17.55 -2.11
CA LEU A 195 5.17 17.37 -3.55
C LEU A 195 4.64 15.98 -3.93
N TYR A 196 4.04 15.86 -5.11
CA TYR A 196 3.61 14.56 -5.62
C TYR A 196 4.55 14.04 -6.72
N PRO A 197 5.04 12.79 -6.65
CA PRO A 197 4.73 11.69 -5.73
C PRO A 197 5.80 11.50 -4.63
N GLN A 198 5.83 12.33 -3.63
CA GLN A 198 6.83 12.30 -2.54
C GLN A 198 6.85 10.97 -1.76
N GLY A 199 5.67 10.35 -1.55
CA GLY A 199 5.54 9.05 -0.88
C GLY A 199 6.00 7.84 -1.69
N ALA A 200 6.41 8.02 -2.95
CA ALA A 200 6.91 6.90 -3.74
C ALA A 200 8.29 6.43 -3.23
N GLU A 201 8.47 5.13 -3.05
CA GLU A 201 9.61 4.52 -2.37
C GLU A 201 10.98 5.03 -2.83
N LYS A 202 11.20 5.15 -4.16
CA LYS A 202 12.47 5.66 -4.71
C LYS A 202 12.67 7.16 -4.47
N MET A 203 11.59 7.93 -4.48
CA MET A 203 11.63 9.36 -4.15
C MET A 203 11.93 9.53 -2.66
N MET A 204 11.31 8.71 -1.83
CA MET A 204 11.53 8.69 -0.39
C MET A 204 12.99 8.41 -0.04
N VAL A 205 13.60 7.38 -0.64
CA VAL A 205 15.03 7.08 -0.42
C VAL A 205 15.91 8.27 -0.80
N GLN A 206 15.67 8.88 -1.96
CA GLN A 206 16.47 10.01 -2.41
C GLN A 206 16.30 11.23 -1.50
N SER A 207 15.07 11.53 -1.08
CA SER A 207 14.79 12.69 -0.20
C SER A 207 15.36 12.48 1.20
N ALA A 208 15.23 11.26 1.76
CA ALA A 208 15.65 10.95 3.12
C ALA A 208 17.16 10.76 3.26
N THR A 209 17.84 10.22 2.24
CA THR A 209 19.25 9.79 2.36
C THR A 209 20.19 10.41 1.31
N GLY A 210 19.67 11.08 0.28
CA GLY A 210 20.44 11.54 -0.87
C GLY A 210 20.82 10.43 -1.86
N ARG A 211 20.59 9.15 -1.52
CA ARG A 211 20.93 8.00 -2.35
C ARG A 211 19.92 7.83 -3.49
N ARG A 212 20.41 7.42 -4.65
CA ARG A 212 19.55 7.14 -5.81
C ARG A 212 19.47 5.65 -6.07
N VAL A 213 18.25 5.12 -6.08
CA VAL A 213 18.01 3.72 -6.43
C VAL A 213 18.11 3.56 -7.94
N PRO A 214 19.09 2.78 -8.47
CA PRO A 214 19.27 2.61 -9.92
C PRO A 214 18.04 1.97 -10.60
N PRO A 215 17.90 2.11 -11.93
CA PRO A 215 16.90 1.40 -12.71
C PRO A 215 16.95 -0.13 -12.47
N GLY A 216 15.80 -0.74 -12.25
CA GLY A 216 15.70 -2.19 -11.99
C GLY A 216 16.16 -2.64 -10.59
N LYS A 217 16.70 -1.74 -9.77
CA LYS A 217 17.15 -2.03 -8.40
C LYS A 217 16.12 -1.64 -7.35
N LEU A 218 16.31 -2.16 -6.13
CA LEU A 218 15.47 -1.94 -4.96
C LEU A 218 16.19 -1.01 -3.95
N PRO A 219 15.48 -0.42 -2.98
CA PRO A 219 16.08 0.34 -1.88
C PRO A 219 17.21 -0.40 -1.16
N ALA A 220 17.08 -1.71 -0.97
CA ALA A 220 18.09 -2.55 -0.36
C ALA A 220 19.44 -2.56 -1.13
N ASP A 221 19.44 -2.31 -2.43
CA ASP A 221 20.66 -2.20 -3.24
C ASP A 221 21.46 -0.92 -2.94
N VAL A 222 20.86 0.02 -2.23
CA VAL A 222 21.49 1.26 -1.76
C VAL A 222 21.49 1.39 -0.23
N GLY A 223 21.38 0.25 0.47
CA GLY A 223 21.47 0.20 1.94
C GLY A 223 20.23 0.65 2.69
N CYS A 224 19.07 0.74 2.04
CA CYS A 224 17.86 1.27 2.64
C CYS A 224 16.72 0.24 2.69
N ILE A 225 15.94 0.25 3.77
CA ILE A 225 14.59 -0.32 3.81
C ILE A 225 13.59 0.83 3.95
N VAL A 226 12.54 0.82 3.14
CA VAL A 226 11.45 1.80 3.26
C VAL A 226 10.20 1.11 3.78
N MET A 227 9.60 1.65 4.83
CA MET A 227 8.41 1.08 5.45
C MET A 227 7.34 2.16 5.70
N ASN A 228 6.09 1.84 5.43
CA ASN A 228 4.98 2.74 5.76
C ASN A 228 4.81 2.85 7.28
N VAL A 229 4.45 4.03 7.77
CA VAL A 229 4.27 4.33 9.20
C VAL A 229 3.26 3.41 9.89
N GLY A 230 2.11 3.13 9.27
CA GLY A 230 1.10 2.21 9.81
C GLY A 230 1.60 0.76 9.88
N SER A 231 2.47 0.34 8.95
CA SER A 231 3.09 -0.98 9.01
C SER A 231 4.04 -1.11 10.20
N ALA A 232 4.79 -0.05 10.55
CA ALA A 232 5.65 -0.03 11.74
C ALA A 232 4.80 -0.11 13.02
N ALA A 233 3.75 0.69 13.14
CA ALA A 233 2.81 0.63 14.26
C ALA A 233 2.18 -0.75 14.43
N PHE A 234 1.81 -1.39 13.32
CA PHE A 234 1.22 -2.72 13.38
C PHE A 234 2.20 -3.76 13.92
N VAL A 235 3.48 -3.71 13.56
CA VAL A 235 4.50 -4.62 14.10
C VAL A 235 4.53 -4.56 15.63
N SER A 236 4.54 -3.36 16.23
CA SER A 236 4.46 -3.19 17.69
C SER A 236 3.21 -3.84 18.27
N ARG A 237 2.03 -3.54 17.71
CA ARG A 237 0.74 -4.09 18.18
C ARG A 237 0.69 -5.61 18.08
N TYR A 238 1.22 -6.18 17.00
CA TYR A 238 1.25 -7.62 16.81
C TYR A 238 2.15 -8.32 17.82
N LEU A 239 3.35 -7.83 18.03
CA LEU A 239 4.29 -8.42 18.98
C LEU A 239 3.77 -8.40 20.43
N LYS A 240 2.99 -7.36 20.77
CA LYS A 240 2.36 -7.24 22.10
C LYS A 240 1.13 -8.14 22.30
N SER A 241 0.35 -8.36 21.22
CA SER A 241 -0.98 -8.97 21.34
C SER A 241 -1.17 -10.30 20.61
N GLY A 242 -0.30 -10.62 19.66
CA GLY A 242 -0.49 -11.77 18.75
C GLY A 242 -1.61 -11.59 17.72
N LYS A 243 -2.41 -10.50 17.78
CA LYS A 243 -3.53 -10.28 16.87
C LYS A 243 -3.06 -10.07 15.43
N PRO A 244 -3.40 -10.97 14.49
CA PRO A 244 -2.94 -10.85 13.10
C PRO A 244 -3.59 -9.68 12.37
N PHE A 245 -3.16 -9.43 11.13
CA PHE A 245 -3.62 -8.30 10.32
C PHE A 245 -5.03 -8.55 9.76
N VAL A 246 -6.02 -8.43 10.62
CA VAL A 246 -7.45 -8.66 10.34
C VAL A 246 -8.28 -7.38 10.27
N SER A 247 -7.70 -6.24 10.61
CA SER A 247 -8.37 -4.93 10.50
C SER A 247 -7.39 -3.86 10.09
N ARG A 248 -7.88 -2.85 9.38
CA ARG A 248 -7.10 -1.69 9.01
C ARG A 248 -7.91 -0.40 9.06
N SER A 249 -7.24 0.72 9.18
CA SER A 249 -7.83 2.04 8.99
C SER A 249 -7.78 2.44 7.52
N ILE A 250 -8.82 3.09 7.04
CA ILE A 250 -8.90 3.66 5.69
C ILE A 250 -9.54 5.05 5.75
N THR A 251 -9.24 5.87 4.77
CA THR A 251 -9.98 7.12 4.50
C THR A 251 -11.17 6.82 3.60
N VAL A 252 -12.35 7.29 3.97
CA VAL A 252 -13.54 7.33 3.10
C VAL A 252 -13.87 8.79 2.86
N ASP A 253 -13.77 9.26 1.60
CA ASP A 253 -13.94 10.67 1.27
C ASP A 253 -14.42 10.84 -0.18
N GLY A 254 -14.56 12.08 -0.60
CA GLY A 254 -14.98 12.49 -1.94
C GLY A 254 -16.31 13.22 -1.94
N SER A 255 -16.55 13.93 -3.03
CA SER A 255 -17.71 14.82 -3.14
C SER A 255 -19.07 14.14 -3.13
N ALA A 256 -19.12 12.81 -3.30
CA ALA A 256 -20.35 12.03 -3.25
C ALA A 256 -20.61 11.37 -1.89
N ILE A 257 -19.66 11.38 -0.95
CA ILE A 257 -19.82 10.77 0.38
C ILE A 257 -20.55 11.75 1.32
N SER A 258 -21.53 11.24 2.06
CA SER A 258 -22.30 12.06 2.99
C SER A 258 -21.45 12.51 4.19
N GLU A 259 -20.78 11.58 4.84
CA GLU A 259 -19.98 11.82 6.06
C GLU A 259 -18.53 11.30 5.87
N PRO A 260 -17.64 12.11 5.25
CA PRO A 260 -16.24 11.74 5.11
C PRO A 260 -15.56 11.50 6.45
N LYS A 261 -14.82 10.38 6.59
CA LYS A 261 -14.11 10.05 7.83
C LYS A 261 -12.99 9.03 7.61
N ASN A 262 -12.07 8.96 8.58
CA ASN A 262 -11.17 7.82 8.72
C ASN A 262 -11.85 6.77 9.61
N ILE A 263 -11.89 5.53 9.16
CA ILE A 263 -12.53 4.44 9.90
C ILE A 263 -11.62 3.23 9.99
N ARG A 264 -11.69 2.51 11.12
CA ARG A 264 -11.04 1.22 11.28
C ARG A 264 -12.09 0.13 11.13
N LEU A 265 -11.83 -0.83 10.24
CA LEU A 265 -12.78 -1.88 9.88
C LEU A 265 -12.09 -3.24 9.67
N PRO A 266 -12.84 -4.34 9.76
CA PRO A 266 -12.37 -5.67 9.37
C PRO A 266 -11.99 -5.71 7.89
N ILE A 267 -10.87 -6.36 7.57
CA ILE A 267 -10.49 -6.62 6.17
C ILE A 267 -11.50 -7.59 5.58
N GLY A 268 -11.96 -7.32 4.35
CA GLY A 268 -13.03 -8.10 3.72
C GLY A 268 -14.42 -7.46 3.84
N THR A 269 -14.59 -6.39 4.63
CA THR A 269 -15.86 -5.63 4.65
C THR A 269 -16.16 -5.10 3.25
N ARG A 270 -17.39 -5.26 2.77
CA ARG A 270 -17.81 -4.76 1.46
C ARG A 270 -17.77 -3.24 1.42
N ILE A 271 -17.38 -2.68 0.29
CA ILE A 271 -17.33 -1.22 0.12
C ILE A 271 -18.73 -0.60 0.31
N THR A 272 -19.80 -1.30 -0.12
CA THR A 272 -21.18 -0.87 0.13
C THR A 272 -21.42 -0.63 1.62
N ASP A 273 -21.08 -1.62 2.48
CA ASP A 273 -21.28 -1.52 3.94
C ASP A 273 -20.45 -0.39 4.56
N VAL A 274 -19.25 -0.15 4.01
CA VAL A 274 -18.37 0.96 4.41
C VAL A 274 -19.00 2.30 4.09
N ILE A 275 -19.57 2.45 2.90
CA ILE A 275 -20.23 3.67 2.45
C ILE A 275 -21.50 3.93 3.25
N ASP A 276 -22.31 2.90 3.51
CA ASP A 276 -23.51 3.00 4.33
C ASP A 276 -23.17 3.47 5.76
N TYR A 277 -22.09 2.95 6.35
CA TYR A 277 -21.57 3.42 7.64
C TYR A 277 -21.13 4.90 7.60
N CYS A 278 -20.75 5.41 6.44
CA CYS A 278 -20.42 6.81 6.21
C CYS A 278 -21.62 7.67 5.78
N GLY A 279 -22.85 7.23 6.10
CA GLY A 279 -24.09 7.96 5.80
C GLY A 279 -24.58 7.82 4.36
N GLY A 280 -24.00 6.88 3.60
CA GLY A 280 -24.36 6.62 2.21
C GLY A 280 -23.81 7.68 1.22
N TYR A 281 -24.30 7.60 0.00
CA TYR A 281 -24.02 8.61 -1.02
C TYR A 281 -25.00 9.78 -0.91
N LYS A 282 -24.51 11.01 -0.89
CA LYS A 282 -25.36 12.22 -0.90
C LYS A 282 -25.76 12.67 -2.30
N THR A 283 -25.20 12.04 -3.34
CA THR A 283 -25.50 12.32 -4.75
C THR A 283 -25.02 11.18 -5.62
N ASP A 284 -25.45 11.15 -6.89
CA ASP A 284 -25.01 10.15 -7.84
C ASP A 284 -23.50 10.08 -7.97
N VAL A 285 -22.98 8.87 -7.87
CA VAL A 285 -21.55 8.59 -7.98
C VAL A 285 -21.18 8.52 -9.46
N TYR A 286 -20.29 9.39 -9.86
CA TYR A 286 -19.72 9.38 -11.21
C TYR A 286 -18.42 8.57 -11.28
N LYS A 287 -17.65 8.57 -10.20
CA LYS A 287 -16.38 7.83 -10.12
C LYS A 287 -16.14 7.31 -8.72
N LEU A 288 -16.01 6.01 -8.60
CA LEU A 288 -15.62 5.31 -7.39
C LEU A 288 -14.18 4.83 -7.55
N LEU A 289 -13.33 5.10 -6.54
CA LEU A 289 -11.92 4.75 -6.54
C LEU A 289 -11.57 3.91 -5.31
N MET A 290 -10.76 2.89 -5.51
CA MET A 290 -10.04 2.15 -4.48
C MET A 290 -8.60 2.69 -4.43
N GLY A 291 -8.25 3.41 -3.34
CA GLY A 291 -7.02 4.18 -3.22
C GLY A 291 -7.17 5.65 -3.62
N GLY A 292 -6.06 6.35 -3.80
CA GLY A 292 -6.03 7.79 -4.11
C GLY A 292 -6.42 8.14 -5.55
N PRO A 293 -6.66 9.43 -5.83
CA PRO A 293 -7.11 9.87 -7.16
C PRO A 293 -6.03 9.77 -8.24
N MET A 294 -4.76 9.64 -7.84
CA MET A 294 -3.62 9.61 -8.78
C MET A 294 -3.19 8.17 -9.12
N MET A 295 -3.06 7.29 -8.13
CA MET A 295 -2.59 5.91 -8.29
C MET A 295 -3.69 4.86 -8.10
N GLY A 296 -4.81 5.21 -7.49
CA GLY A 296 -5.93 4.32 -7.24
C GLY A 296 -6.56 3.74 -8.51
N ILE A 297 -7.40 2.75 -8.33
CA ILE A 297 -8.08 2.03 -9.41
C ILE A 297 -9.55 2.39 -9.38
N ALA A 298 -10.11 2.74 -10.55
CA ALA A 298 -11.55 2.96 -10.68
C ALA A 298 -12.30 1.64 -10.59
N LEU A 299 -13.39 1.64 -9.83
CA LEU A 299 -14.28 0.51 -9.64
C LEU A 299 -15.53 0.69 -10.53
N ALA A 300 -16.08 -0.43 -10.97
CA ALA A 300 -17.35 -0.45 -11.69
C ALA A 300 -18.54 -0.27 -10.73
N ASP A 301 -18.43 -0.83 -9.53
CA ASP A 301 -19.42 -0.80 -8.47
C ASP A 301 -18.75 -0.91 -7.08
N ASP A 302 -19.53 -0.91 -6.01
CA ASP A 302 -19.09 -0.98 -4.63
C ASP A 302 -19.27 -2.37 -3.97
N SER A 303 -19.44 -3.41 -4.78
CA SER A 303 -19.62 -4.79 -4.28
C SER A 303 -18.35 -5.44 -3.75
N LEU A 304 -17.19 -4.92 -4.13
CA LEU A 304 -15.88 -5.48 -3.77
C LEU A 304 -15.56 -5.30 -2.28
N PRO A 305 -14.79 -6.24 -1.69
CA PRO A 305 -14.33 -6.11 -0.32
C PRO A 305 -13.12 -5.19 -0.20
N ILE A 306 -12.95 -4.60 0.98
CA ILE A 306 -11.72 -3.92 1.38
C ILE A 306 -10.59 -4.93 1.51
N LEU A 307 -9.50 -4.69 0.78
CA LEU A 307 -8.32 -5.54 0.78
C LEU A 307 -7.26 -5.04 1.76
N LYS A 308 -6.30 -5.90 2.11
CA LYS A 308 -5.20 -5.57 3.04
C LYS A 308 -4.42 -4.30 2.67
N GLN A 309 -4.23 -4.01 1.38
CA GLN A 309 -3.47 -2.85 0.88
C GLN A 309 -4.28 -1.58 0.71
N ASN A 310 -5.62 -1.63 0.82
CA ASN A 310 -6.44 -0.43 0.58
C ASN A 310 -6.27 0.60 1.69
N ASN A 311 -5.95 1.82 1.35
CA ASN A 311 -5.81 2.94 2.28
C ASN A 311 -6.94 3.98 2.15
N ALA A 312 -7.72 3.93 1.06
CA ALA A 312 -8.86 4.81 0.86
C ALA A 312 -9.93 4.21 -0.05
N ILE A 313 -11.17 4.68 0.13
CA ILE A 313 -12.27 4.60 -0.82
C ILE A 313 -12.74 6.03 -1.08
N LEU A 314 -12.72 6.46 -2.34
CA LEU A 314 -13.09 7.81 -2.74
C LEU A 314 -14.24 7.78 -3.74
N ALA A 315 -15.30 8.53 -3.48
CA ALA A 315 -16.44 8.64 -4.38
C ALA A 315 -16.67 10.07 -4.82
N PHE A 316 -16.68 10.31 -6.13
CA PHE A 316 -16.81 11.63 -6.72
C PHE A 316 -18.09 11.79 -7.52
N ALA A 317 -18.77 12.92 -7.31
CA ALA A 317 -19.94 13.33 -8.07
C ALA A 317 -19.52 13.89 -9.45
N LYS A 318 -20.40 13.83 -10.42
CA LYS A 318 -20.17 14.30 -11.80
C LYS A 318 -19.71 15.76 -11.85
N ASN A 319 -20.28 16.61 -11.02
CA ASN A 319 -19.99 18.06 -11.05
C ASN A 319 -18.64 18.44 -10.44
N SER A 320 -18.02 17.52 -9.70
CA SER A 320 -16.71 17.74 -9.03
C SER A 320 -15.53 17.11 -9.79
N TYR A 321 -15.80 16.43 -10.90
CA TYR A 321 -14.77 15.71 -11.64
C TYR A 321 -14.86 16.01 -13.14
N HIS A 322 -13.84 16.69 -13.69
CA HIS A 322 -13.75 16.97 -15.11
C HIS A 322 -12.89 15.94 -15.83
N ILE A 323 -13.52 15.03 -16.56
CA ILE A 323 -12.79 14.19 -17.51
C ILE A 323 -12.47 15.01 -18.75
N LYS A 324 -11.19 15.24 -18.98
CA LYS A 324 -10.73 15.83 -20.22
C LYS A 324 -11.00 14.84 -21.37
N LYS A 325 -11.72 15.28 -22.40
CA LYS A 325 -11.90 14.48 -23.62
C LYS A 325 -10.52 14.23 -24.27
N GLU A 326 -10.24 12.97 -24.59
CA GLU A 326 -9.00 12.61 -25.28
C GLU A 326 -8.91 13.29 -26.65
N ARG A 327 -7.75 13.93 -26.89
CA ARG A 327 -7.41 14.60 -28.14
C ARG A 327 -6.03 14.15 -28.61
N ALA A 328 -5.68 14.49 -29.86
CA ALA A 328 -4.34 14.27 -30.39
C ALA A 328 -3.27 14.97 -29.54
N CYS A 329 -2.08 14.35 -29.46
CA CYS A 329 -0.96 14.93 -28.74
C CYS A 329 -0.48 16.23 -29.43
N ILE A 330 -0.45 17.33 -28.69
CA ILE A 330 0.03 18.64 -29.17
C ILE A 330 1.54 18.84 -28.96
N ARG A 331 2.27 17.79 -28.52
CA ARG A 331 3.73 17.79 -28.32
C ARG A 331 4.26 18.86 -27.35
N CYS A 332 3.47 19.25 -26.34
CA CYS A 332 3.83 20.33 -25.41
C CYS A 332 4.91 19.96 -24.37
N GLY A 333 5.32 18.71 -24.27
CA GLY A 333 6.37 18.25 -23.33
C GLY A 333 6.01 18.16 -21.85
N ARG A 334 4.83 18.63 -21.41
CA ARG A 334 4.45 18.66 -19.98
C ARG A 334 4.55 17.30 -19.27
N CYS A 335 4.17 16.21 -19.96
CA CYS A 335 4.25 14.86 -19.38
C CYS A 335 5.69 14.39 -19.11
N VAL A 336 6.66 14.90 -19.88
CA VAL A 336 8.11 14.65 -19.65
C VAL A 336 8.61 15.47 -18.48
N GLN A 337 8.23 16.77 -18.43
CA GLN A 337 8.67 17.69 -17.36
C GLN A 337 8.22 17.23 -15.96
N VAL A 338 7.00 16.70 -15.85
CA VAL A 338 6.46 16.24 -14.55
C VAL A 338 6.84 14.81 -14.20
N CYS A 339 7.56 14.10 -15.07
CA CYS A 339 7.91 12.70 -14.81
C CYS A 339 9.06 12.61 -13.80
N PRO A 340 8.84 12.09 -12.57
CA PRO A 340 9.88 11.99 -11.55
C PRO A 340 11.00 11.00 -11.94
N MET A 341 10.70 10.11 -12.90
CA MET A 341 11.66 9.11 -13.42
C MET A 341 12.29 9.54 -14.74
N SER A 342 12.10 10.77 -15.17
CA SER A 342 12.66 11.34 -16.43
C SER A 342 12.34 10.50 -17.68
N LEU A 343 11.18 9.86 -17.70
CA LEU A 343 10.69 9.07 -18.83
C LEU A 343 10.05 9.97 -19.90
N MET A 344 9.84 9.40 -21.08
CA MET A 344 9.14 10.02 -22.20
C MET A 344 7.75 9.39 -22.41
N PRO A 345 6.71 9.79 -21.64
CA PRO A 345 5.42 9.12 -21.63
C PRO A 345 4.73 9.00 -22.99
N THR A 346 4.83 10.04 -23.83
CA THR A 346 4.25 10.01 -25.19
C THR A 346 4.95 9.06 -26.13
N LEU A 347 6.26 8.85 -25.95
CA LEU A 347 7.01 7.88 -26.75
C LEU A 347 6.68 6.46 -26.30
N ILE A 348 6.59 6.23 -25.00
CA ILE A 348 6.13 4.94 -24.42
C ILE A 348 4.73 4.61 -24.92
N GLU A 349 3.79 5.57 -24.88
CA GLU A 349 2.45 5.38 -25.44
C GLU A 349 2.48 4.94 -26.90
N ARG A 350 3.32 5.60 -27.72
CA ARG A 350 3.44 5.30 -29.15
C ARG A 350 3.89 3.87 -29.40
N TYR A 351 4.94 3.40 -28.69
CA TYR A 351 5.41 2.02 -28.80
C TYR A 351 4.43 1.00 -28.18
N ALA A 352 3.73 1.38 -27.11
CA ALA A 352 2.72 0.52 -26.49
C ALA A 352 1.55 0.24 -27.45
N ARG A 353 1.14 1.22 -28.27
CA ARG A 353 0.06 1.06 -29.25
C ARG A 353 0.39 0.03 -30.33
N VAL A 354 1.65 -0.10 -30.71
CA VAL A 354 2.12 -1.08 -31.69
C VAL A 354 2.77 -2.31 -31.07
N LYS A 355 2.70 -2.45 -29.72
CA LYS A 355 3.24 -3.54 -28.93
C LYS A 355 4.73 -3.84 -29.19
N ASP A 356 5.54 -2.81 -29.45
CA ASP A 356 6.98 -2.92 -29.67
C ASP A 356 7.72 -3.10 -28.35
N ALA A 357 7.84 -4.35 -27.88
CA ALA A 357 8.45 -4.73 -26.61
C ALA A 357 9.94 -4.34 -26.54
N GLU A 358 10.68 -4.42 -27.64
CA GLU A 358 12.10 -4.11 -27.68
C GLU A 358 12.33 -2.61 -27.43
N SER A 359 11.64 -1.76 -28.20
CA SER A 359 11.71 -0.30 -28.02
C SER A 359 11.23 0.13 -26.63
N LEU A 360 10.15 -0.47 -26.10
CA LEU A 360 9.65 -0.21 -24.76
C LEU A 360 10.68 -0.55 -23.68
N SER A 361 11.36 -1.68 -23.80
CA SER A 361 12.42 -2.08 -22.88
C SER A 361 13.61 -1.13 -22.94
N ARG A 362 14.06 -0.76 -24.17
CA ARG A 362 15.18 0.15 -24.41
C ARG A 362 14.95 1.55 -23.82
N ILE A 363 13.73 2.08 -23.90
CA ILE A 363 13.38 3.38 -23.31
C ILE A 363 13.05 3.32 -21.82
N GLY A 364 13.21 2.17 -21.18
CA GLY A 364 13.15 2.00 -19.73
C GLY A 364 11.74 2.05 -19.14
N VAL A 365 10.71 1.54 -19.83
CA VAL A 365 9.33 1.58 -19.30
C VAL A 365 9.18 0.94 -17.92
N ASN A 366 9.98 -0.08 -17.60
CA ASN A 366 9.95 -0.77 -16.32
C ASN A 366 10.35 0.12 -15.12
N VAL A 367 10.98 1.27 -15.37
CA VAL A 367 11.32 2.25 -14.33
C VAL A 367 10.10 3.07 -13.89
N CYS A 368 9.03 3.11 -14.71
CA CYS A 368 7.81 3.84 -14.40
C CYS A 368 7.17 3.36 -13.10
N MET A 369 6.89 4.28 -12.16
CA MET A 369 6.19 3.98 -10.91
C MET A 369 4.66 4.14 -10.99
N GLU A 370 4.12 4.46 -12.19
CA GLU A 370 2.68 4.60 -12.45
C GLU A 370 1.99 5.71 -11.62
N CYS A 371 2.72 6.72 -11.23
CA CYS A 371 2.26 7.77 -10.32
C CYS A 371 1.14 8.68 -10.87
N GLY A 372 0.81 8.64 -12.15
CA GLY A 372 -0.28 9.44 -12.72
C GLY A 372 0.10 10.87 -13.14
N SER A 373 1.22 11.43 -12.69
CA SER A 373 1.60 12.83 -12.96
C SER A 373 1.54 13.20 -14.45
N CYS A 374 2.00 12.32 -15.33
CA CYS A 374 1.98 12.56 -16.78
C CYS A 374 0.56 12.64 -17.36
N ALA A 375 -0.37 11.81 -16.90
CA ALA A 375 -1.78 11.83 -17.32
C ALA A 375 -2.48 13.07 -16.77
N TYR A 376 -2.25 13.41 -15.50
CA TYR A 376 -2.81 14.60 -14.85
C TYR A 376 -2.37 15.89 -15.57
N ALA A 377 -1.08 16.03 -15.87
CA ALA A 377 -0.53 17.22 -16.54
C ALA A 377 -0.89 17.33 -18.03
N CYS A 378 -1.43 16.27 -18.65
CA CYS A 378 -1.72 16.25 -20.07
C CYS A 378 -2.91 17.16 -20.44
N PRO A 379 -2.71 18.24 -21.23
CA PRO A 379 -3.82 19.10 -21.65
C PRO A 379 -4.75 18.43 -22.67
N SER A 380 -4.24 17.40 -23.38
CA SER A 380 -5.01 16.62 -24.36
C SER A 380 -5.77 15.43 -23.75
N GLY A 381 -5.80 15.29 -22.42
CA GLY A 381 -6.56 14.23 -21.73
C GLY A 381 -6.12 12.80 -22.12
N ARG A 382 -4.86 12.59 -22.49
CA ARG A 382 -4.40 11.27 -22.94
C ARG A 382 -4.24 10.31 -21.74
N PRO A 383 -4.70 9.04 -21.85
CA PRO A 383 -4.63 8.05 -20.77
C PRO A 383 -3.23 7.45 -20.65
N LEU A 384 -2.23 8.30 -20.35
CA LEU A 384 -0.81 7.92 -20.39
C LEU A 384 -0.49 6.81 -19.38
N VAL A 385 -1.09 6.82 -18.19
CA VAL A 385 -0.83 5.77 -17.17
C VAL A 385 -1.30 4.41 -17.65
N GLN A 386 -2.46 4.34 -18.30
CA GLN A 386 -2.97 3.10 -18.88
C GLN A 386 -2.00 2.54 -19.92
N TYR A 387 -1.43 3.42 -20.75
CA TYR A 387 -0.38 3.01 -21.70
C TYR A 387 0.93 2.59 -21.03
N MET A 388 1.29 3.17 -19.88
CA MET A 388 2.44 2.68 -19.08
C MET A 388 2.19 1.25 -18.58
N ARG A 389 0.99 0.98 -18.07
CA ARG A 389 0.60 -0.36 -17.61
C ARG A 389 0.60 -1.37 -18.77
N LEU A 390 -0.02 -1.01 -19.89
CA LEU A 390 0.01 -1.84 -21.10
C LEU A 390 1.45 -2.10 -21.58
N ALA A 391 2.29 -1.08 -21.64
CA ALA A 391 3.68 -1.21 -22.07
C ALA A 391 4.49 -2.17 -21.19
N LYS A 392 4.30 -2.12 -19.87
CA LYS A 392 4.92 -3.08 -18.95
C LYS A 392 4.42 -4.51 -19.17
N SER A 393 3.12 -4.69 -19.44
CA SER A 393 2.55 -6.01 -19.78
C SER A 393 3.19 -6.57 -21.05
N VAL A 394 3.28 -5.77 -22.11
CA VAL A 394 3.91 -6.14 -23.37
C VAL A 394 5.37 -6.59 -23.18
N VAL A 395 6.15 -5.83 -22.40
CA VAL A 395 7.56 -6.19 -22.12
C VAL A 395 7.66 -7.49 -21.33
N ARG A 396 6.79 -7.69 -20.33
CA ARG A 396 6.77 -8.91 -19.51
C ARG A 396 6.42 -10.16 -20.35
N GLU A 397 5.34 -10.08 -21.13
CA GLU A 397 4.91 -11.17 -22.02
C GLU A 397 5.99 -11.57 -23.01
N ALA A 398 6.70 -10.59 -23.60
CA ALA A 398 7.82 -10.86 -24.49
C ALA A 398 9.05 -11.46 -23.77
N GLY A 399 9.25 -11.15 -22.49
CA GLY A 399 10.28 -11.77 -21.66
C GLY A 399 9.98 -13.22 -21.28
N ASP A 400 8.71 -13.53 -21.00
CA ASP A 400 8.27 -14.86 -20.65
C ASP A 400 8.28 -15.81 -21.86
N GLN A 401 8.07 -15.31 -23.08
CA GLN A 401 8.20 -16.09 -24.32
C GLN A 401 9.65 -16.43 -24.71
N LYS A 402 10.63 -15.78 -24.11
CA LYS A 402 12.08 -16.02 -24.36
C LYS A 402 12.72 -16.97 -23.34
N LYS A 403 11.97 -17.38 -22.31
CA LYS A 403 12.36 -18.41 -21.32
C LYS A 403 11.79 -19.77 -21.67
#